data_b55cef66f3f1c8afa88a07018aa7c015
#
_entry.id   b55cef66f3f1c8afa88a07018aa7c015
#
_cell.length_a   1.000
_cell.length_b   1.000
_cell.length_c   1.000
_cell.angle_alpha   90.00
_cell.angle_beta   90.00
_cell.angle_gamma   90.00
#
_symmetry.space_group_name_H-M   'P 1'
#
loop_
_entity.id
_entity.type
_entity.pdbx_description
1 polymer ?
#
loop_
_entity_poly.entity_id
_entity_poly.type
_entity_poly.pdbx_seq_one_letter_code
_entity_poly.pdbx_strand_id
1 'polypeptide(L)'
;MTKSTLLSGVGYVKDTIPYNIFAQLTEAASLARENAINVNRELAGAIKEEYSIVHSDFILGEFFDYIVELIGDYEQSFTTPISRDSFTYPLLKMGFAPRESLISTWINFQKKNEYNPPHSHFGAYSFVIWLSLPYDTKEEKKLYKSSTDFNFQFIQDGKIQQCPLDSSEGDIILFPADLWHSVQPFFLSDEFRVSISGNIFHPQQHIWNQQQ
;
A
#
# COMPACT_ATOMS: atom_id res chain seq x y z
N MET A 1 -11.67 -12.28 -5.03
CA MET A 1 -11.02 -13.54 -4.55
C MET A 1 -9.55 -13.25 -4.40
N THR A 2 -9.08 -13.27 -3.17
CA THR A 2 -7.69 -12.96 -2.78
C THR A 2 -6.71 -13.88 -3.50
N LYS A 3 -5.66 -13.32 -4.05
CA LYS A 3 -4.58 -14.06 -4.72
C LYS A 3 -3.27 -13.79 -4.01
N SER A 4 -2.57 -14.86 -3.65
CA SER A 4 -1.24 -14.80 -3.01
C SER A 4 -0.16 -15.11 -4.02
N THR A 5 0.91 -14.33 -4.03
CA THR A 5 2.05 -14.51 -4.92
C THR A 5 3.34 -14.52 -4.12
N LEU A 6 4.10 -15.63 -4.20
CA LEU A 6 5.41 -15.78 -3.59
C LEU A 6 6.49 -15.20 -4.52
N LEU A 7 7.41 -14.41 -3.98
CA LEU A 7 8.57 -13.88 -4.67
C LEU A 7 9.82 -14.72 -4.33
N SER A 8 10.55 -14.35 -3.27
CA SER A 8 11.72 -15.10 -2.82
C SER A 8 11.75 -15.06 -1.29
N GLY A 9 11.07 -16.02 -0.64
CA GLY A 9 10.90 -16.05 0.82
C GLY A 9 9.92 -15.04 1.38
N VAL A 10 9.45 -14.07 0.57
CA VAL A 10 8.39 -13.11 0.86
C VAL A 10 7.40 -13.09 -0.30
N GLY A 11 6.23 -12.53 -0.10
CA GLY A 11 5.21 -12.43 -1.14
C GLY A 11 4.31 -11.21 -0.94
N TYR A 12 3.25 -11.17 -1.68
CA TYR A 12 2.17 -10.19 -1.54
C TYR A 12 0.82 -10.87 -1.76
N VAL A 13 -0.23 -10.27 -1.22
CA VAL A 13 -1.62 -10.60 -1.54
C VAL A 13 -2.21 -9.49 -2.38
N LYS A 14 -2.99 -9.88 -3.39
CA LYS A 14 -3.76 -8.97 -4.23
C LYS A 14 -5.24 -9.35 -4.15
N ASP A 15 -6.09 -8.35 -3.95
CA ASP A 15 -7.54 -8.49 -3.98
C ASP A 15 -8.17 -7.31 -4.72
N THR A 16 -9.48 -7.37 -4.94
CA THR A 16 -10.29 -6.24 -5.40
C THR A 16 -11.17 -5.81 -4.23
N ILE A 17 -11.06 -4.56 -3.80
CA ILE A 17 -11.77 -4.06 -2.62
C ILE A 17 -13.29 -4.05 -2.87
N PRO A 18 -14.13 -4.29 -1.84
CA PRO A 18 -15.58 -4.18 -1.94
C PRO A 18 -16.01 -2.78 -2.39
N TYR A 19 -17.08 -2.71 -3.19
CA TYR A 19 -17.56 -1.45 -3.76
C TYR A 19 -17.90 -0.39 -2.69
N ASN A 20 -18.49 -0.79 -1.56
CA ASN A 20 -18.79 0.12 -0.45
C ASN A 20 -17.53 0.73 0.16
N ILE A 21 -16.45 -0.04 0.30
CA ILE A 21 -15.14 0.45 0.76
C ILE A 21 -14.53 1.37 -0.31
N PHE A 22 -14.58 1.00 -1.58
CA PHE A 22 -14.08 1.83 -2.68
C PHE A 22 -14.74 3.20 -2.71
N ALA A 23 -16.06 3.26 -2.60
CA ALA A 23 -16.82 4.52 -2.62
C ALA A 23 -16.42 5.44 -1.44
N GLN A 24 -16.30 4.89 -0.23
CA GLN A 24 -15.91 5.66 0.96
C GLN A 24 -14.45 6.12 0.91
N LEU A 25 -13.54 5.32 0.36
CA LEU A 25 -12.15 5.72 0.13
C LEU A 25 -12.05 6.85 -0.90
N THR A 26 -12.88 6.82 -1.94
CA THR A 26 -12.93 7.90 -2.95
C THR A 26 -13.41 9.20 -2.33
N GLU A 27 -14.40 9.15 -1.43
CA GLU A 27 -14.84 10.33 -0.66
C GLU A 27 -13.75 10.83 0.27
N ALA A 28 -13.11 9.94 1.04
CA ALA A 28 -11.98 10.28 1.92
C ALA A 28 -10.82 10.92 1.15
N ALA A 29 -10.55 10.46 -0.08
CA ALA A 29 -9.57 11.03 -0.98
C ALA A 29 -9.87 12.50 -1.34
N SER A 30 -11.11 12.78 -1.68
CA SER A 30 -11.56 14.15 -2.02
C SER A 30 -11.41 15.08 -0.81
N LEU A 31 -11.85 14.64 0.36
CA LEU A 31 -11.73 15.40 1.61
C LEU A 31 -10.28 15.63 2.03
N ALA A 32 -9.40 14.64 1.85
CA ALA A 32 -7.98 14.78 2.17
C ALA A 32 -7.31 15.88 1.33
N ARG A 33 -7.68 15.99 0.06
CA ARG A 33 -7.18 17.05 -0.83
C ARG A 33 -7.66 18.43 -0.42
N GLU A 34 -8.91 18.56 0.02
CA GLU A 34 -9.48 19.82 0.51
C GLU A 34 -8.85 20.27 1.83
N ASN A 35 -8.61 19.34 2.76
CA ASN A 35 -8.01 19.61 4.06
C ASN A 35 -6.49 19.84 3.99
N ALA A 36 -5.82 19.38 2.92
CA ALA A 36 -4.45 19.69 2.51
C ALA A 36 -3.36 19.52 3.59
N ILE A 37 -3.46 18.47 4.43
CA ILE A 37 -2.34 18.07 5.31
C ILE A 37 -1.31 17.35 4.44
N ASN A 38 -0.35 18.13 3.91
CA ASN A 38 0.65 17.63 2.99
C ASN A 38 1.73 16.84 3.72
N VAL A 39 2.04 15.65 3.23
CA VAL A 39 3.03 14.72 3.81
C VAL A 39 4.22 14.43 2.88
N ASN A 40 4.38 15.14 1.79
CA ASN A 40 5.45 14.91 0.79
C ASN A 40 6.85 14.85 1.38
N ARG A 41 7.11 15.59 2.48
CA ARG A 41 8.44 15.61 3.11
C ARG A 41 8.77 14.34 3.89
N GLU A 42 7.74 13.55 4.22
CA GLU A 42 7.83 12.32 4.99
C GLU A 42 7.85 11.08 4.09
N LEU A 43 7.51 11.27 2.80
CA LEU A 43 7.39 10.20 1.81
C LEU A 43 8.56 10.22 0.82
N ALA A 44 8.85 9.05 0.27
CA ALA A 44 9.85 8.91 -0.78
C ALA A 44 9.28 9.39 -2.12
N GLY A 45 10.11 10.06 -2.94
CA GLY A 45 9.78 10.25 -4.32
C GLY A 45 9.63 11.68 -4.81
N ALA A 46 9.04 11.81 -5.99
CA ALA A 46 8.88 13.05 -6.73
C ALA A 46 7.40 13.38 -7.02
N ILE A 47 6.48 12.82 -6.23
CA ILE A 47 5.05 13.16 -6.28
C ILE A 47 4.85 14.44 -5.48
N LYS A 48 4.12 15.40 -6.03
CA LYS A 48 3.95 16.74 -5.42
C LYS A 48 2.72 16.86 -4.55
N GLU A 49 1.70 16.09 -4.83
CA GLU A 49 0.42 16.15 -4.14
C GLU A 49 0.19 14.85 -3.38
N GLU A 50 0.66 14.81 -2.12
CA GLU A 50 0.49 13.69 -1.20
C GLU A 50 -0.07 14.23 0.13
N TYR A 51 -1.22 13.70 0.55
CA TYR A 51 -1.96 14.20 1.71
C TYR A 51 -2.30 13.09 2.69
N SER A 52 -2.20 13.38 3.98
CA SER A 52 -2.65 12.46 5.02
C SER A 52 -4.18 12.30 4.96
N ILE A 53 -4.64 11.07 5.10
CA ILE A 53 -6.07 10.79 5.31
C ILE A 53 -6.32 10.79 6.82
N VAL A 54 -7.24 11.64 7.24
CA VAL A 54 -7.62 11.74 8.65
C VAL A 54 -8.32 10.45 9.09
N HIS A 55 -7.97 9.96 10.26
CA HIS A 55 -8.63 8.81 10.88
C HIS A 55 -10.10 9.15 11.18
N SER A 56 -11.00 8.56 10.43
CA SER A 56 -12.45 8.61 10.60
C SER A 56 -12.97 7.29 11.18
N ASP A 57 -14.21 7.26 11.60
CA ASP A 57 -14.86 6.02 12.06
C ASP A 57 -14.83 4.93 10.97
N PHE A 58 -14.90 5.32 9.69
CA PHE A 58 -14.76 4.40 8.58
C PHE A 58 -13.32 3.84 8.48
N ILE A 59 -12.30 4.70 8.52
CA ILE A 59 -10.89 4.28 8.41
C ILE A 59 -10.51 3.38 9.58
N LEU A 60 -10.89 3.73 10.81
CA LEU A 60 -10.59 2.95 12.01
C LEU A 60 -11.56 1.78 12.24
N GLY A 61 -12.68 1.75 11.55
CA GLY A 61 -13.72 0.72 11.60
C GLY A 61 -13.62 -0.26 10.45
N GLU A 62 -14.56 -0.14 9.50
CA GLU A 62 -14.78 -1.10 8.41
C GLU A 62 -13.53 -1.30 7.53
N PHE A 63 -12.83 -0.21 7.20
CA PHE A 63 -11.63 -0.32 6.37
C PHE A 63 -10.49 -1.02 7.12
N PHE A 64 -10.26 -0.66 8.40
CA PHE A 64 -9.24 -1.33 9.22
C PHE A 64 -9.54 -2.83 9.36
N ASP A 65 -10.79 -3.21 9.62
CA ASP A 65 -11.20 -4.61 9.74
C ASP A 65 -10.94 -5.38 8.43
N TYR A 66 -11.23 -4.78 7.27
CA TYR A 66 -10.92 -5.36 5.96
C TYR A 66 -9.40 -5.60 5.78
N ILE A 67 -8.56 -4.62 6.14
CA ILE A 67 -7.11 -4.77 6.08
C ILE A 67 -6.63 -5.89 7.01
N VAL A 68 -7.19 -6.01 8.21
CA VAL A 68 -6.84 -7.08 9.17
C VAL A 68 -7.16 -8.46 8.59
N GLU A 69 -8.30 -8.65 7.94
CA GLU A 69 -8.61 -9.92 7.27
C GLU A 69 -7.63 -10.23 6.14
N LEU A 70 -7.23 -9.22 5.37
CA LEU A 70 -6.24 -9.38 4.30
C LEU A 70 -4.86 -9.77 4.84
N ILE A 71 -4.48 -9.27 6.03
CA ILE A 71 -3.27 -9.69 6.75
C ILE A 71 -3.41 -11.17 7.16
N GLY A 72 -4.59 -11.60 7.60
CA GLY A 72 -4.87 -13.01 7.90
C GLY A 72 -4.65 -13.92 6.69
N ASP A 73 -5.14 -13.52 5.51
CA ASP A 73 -4.93 -14.22 4.25
C ASP A 73 -3.43 -14.28 3.87
N TYR A 74 -2.70 -13.19 4.12
CA TYR A 74 -1.26 -13.16 3.92
C TYR A 74 -0.54 -14.15 4.83
N GLU A 75 -0.77 -14.07 6.14
CA GLU A 75 -0.10 -14.93 7.14
C GLU A 75 -0.43 -16.41 6.94
N GLN A 76 -1.65 -16.72 6.48
CA GLN A 76 -2.03 -18.09 6.13
C GLN A 76 -1.31 -18.61 4.88
N SER A 77 -1.08 -17.73 3.90
CA SER A 77 -0.47 -18.09 2.62
C SER A 77 1.05 -18.21 2.69
N PHE A 78 1.69 -17.44 3.54
CA PHE A 78 3.14 -17.33 3.65
C PHE A 78 3.61 -17.73 5.04
N THR A 79 3.48 -19.04 5.37
CA THR A 79 3.94 -19.63 6.64
C THR A 79 5.46 -19.76 6.70
N THR A 80 6.19 -18.66 6.62
CA THR A 80 7.62 -18.67 6.94
C THR A 80 7.84 -18.29 8.39
N PRO A 81 8.49 -19.15 9.21
CA PRO A 81 8.74 -18.89 10.64
C PRO A 81 9.75 -17.76 10.91
N ILE A 82 10.11 -16.96 9.91
CA ILE A 82 11.28 -16.06 9.96
C ILE A 82 10.92 -14.57 9.99
N SER A 83 9.69 -14.17 9.68
CA SER A 83 9.32 -12.78 9.90
C SER A 83 8.97 -12.58 11.38
N ARG A 84 9.55 -11.55 11.98
CA ARG A 84 9.21 -11.09 13.34
C ARG A 84 7.71 -10.80 13.49
N ASP A 85 6.99 -10.76 12.38
CA ASP A 85 5.62 -10.28 12.23
C ASP A 85 4.59 -11.40 12.01
N SER A 86 5.01 -12.70 12.08
CA SER A 86 4.15 -13.88 11.84
C SER A 86 2.95 -14.01 12.79
N PHE A 87 2.74 -13.08 13.72
CA PHE A 87 1.65 -13.07 14.69
C PHE A 87 0.91 -11.73 14.71
N THR A 88 1.04 -10.91 13.68
CA THR A 88 0.39 -9.61 13.64
C THR A 88 -1.13 -9.76 13.60
N TYR A 89 -1.65 -10.64 12.75
CA TYR A 89 -3.08 -10.88 12.61
C TYR A 89 -3.78 -11.23 13.95
N PRO A 90 -3.33 -12.23 14.73
CA PRO A 90 -3.95 -12.53 16.01
C PRO A 90 -3.97 -11.34 16.99
N LEU A 91 -2.88 -10.55 17.04
CA LEU A 91 -2.78 -9.41 17.94
C LEU A 91 -3.72 -8.26 17.50
N LEU A 92 -3.85 -8.02 16.19
CA LEU A 92 -4.79 -7.04 15.65
C LEU A 92 -6.25 -7.45 15.96
N LYS A 93 -6.59 -8.72 15.77
CA LYS A 93 -7.93 -9.26 16.07
C LYS A 93 -8.28 -9.19 17.56
N MET A 94 -7.30 -9.33 18.44
CA MET A 94 -7.50 -9.20 19.88
C MET A 94 -7.67 -7.75 20.35
N GLY A 95 -7.48 -6.76 19.49
CA GLY A 95 -7.55 -5.35 19.86
C GLY A 95 -6.49 -4.94 20.89
N PHE A 96 -5.26 -5.44 20.73
CA PHE A 96 -4.18 -5.27 21.69
C PHE A 96 -3.66 -3.84 21.85
N ALA A 97 -3.95 -2.98 20.86
CA ALA A 97 -3.59 -1.56 20.88
C ALA A 97 -4.68 -0.72 20.22
N PRO A 98 -4.75 0.60 20.51
CA PRO A 98 -5.67 1.50 19.84
C PRO A 98 -5.45 1.53 18.32
N ARG A 99 -6.51 1.42 17.52
CA ARG A 99 -6.45 1.31 16.05
C ARG A 99 -5.74 2.52 15.42
N GLU A 100 -5.93 3.72 15.94
CA GLU A 100 -5.30 4.95 15.50
C GLU A 100 -3.77 4.92 15.59
N SER A 101 -3.21 4.08 16.44
CA SER A 101 -1.76 3.86 16.56
C SER A 101 -1.25 2.74 15.67
N LEU A 102 -2.15 1.99 15.03
CA LEU A 102 -1.83 0.80 14.26
C LEU A 102 -1.88 1.02 12.75
N ILE A 103 -2.47 2.11 12.28
CA ILE A 103 -2.59 2.40 10.86
C ILE A 103 -2.17 3.84 10.56
N SER A 104 -1.45 4.02 9.47
CA SER A 104 -1.27 5.33 8.82
C SER A 104 -1.73 5.22 7.37
N THR A 105 -2.41 6.26 6.88
CA THR A 105 -2.94 6.30 5.52
C THR A 105 -2.68 7.65 4.87
N TRP A 106 -2.32 7.63 3.60
CA TRP A 106 -2.16 8.84 2.79
C TRP A 106 -2.63 8.59 1.36
N ILE A 107 -2.95 9.67 0.68
CA ILE A 107 -3.35 9.65 -0.72
C ILE A 107 -2.30 10.32 -1.60
N ASN A 108 -2.06 9.75 -2.76
CA ASN A 108 -1.16 10.24 -3.79
C ASN A 108 -1.97 10.68 -5.01
N PHE A 109 -1.83 11.94 -5.40
CA PHE A 109 -2.29 12.46 -6.69
C PHE A 109 -1.08 12.63 -7.59
N GLN A 110 -0.71 11.56 -8.27
CA GLN A 110 0.47 11.51 -9.12
C GLN A 110 0.16 12.01 -10.52
N LYS A 111 0.98 12.95 -11.01
CA LYS A 111 0.97 13.40 -12.41
C LYS A 111 1.92 12.57 -13.27
N LYS A 112 1.76 12.70 -14.60
CA LYS A 112 2.72 12.11 -15.54
C LYS A 112 4.15 12.57 -15.22
N ASN A 113 5.12 11.70 -15.44
CA ASN A 113 6.54 11.86 -15.15
C ASN A 113 6.90 11.89 -13.65
N GLU A 114 5.95 11.91 -12.74
CA GLU A 114 6.21 11.75 -11.31
C GLU A 114 6.39 10.27 -10.96
N TYR A 115 7.16 9.97 -9.93
CA TYR A 115 7.49 8.59 -9.54
C TYR A 115 7.92 8.51 -8.09
N ASN A 116 7.88 7.29 -7.51
CA ASN A 116 8.55 6.97 -6.27
C ASN A 116 9.70 6.00 -6.55
N PRO A 117 10.95 6.34 -6.17
CA PRO A 117 12.11 5.46 -6.36
C PRO A 117 11.97 4.19 -5.51
N PRO A 118 12.84 3.18 -5.70
CA PRO A 118 12.90 2.03 -4.80
C PRO A 118 13.07 2.45 -3.35
N HIS A 119 12.14 2.03 -2.50
CA HIS A 119 12.11 2.30 -1.06
C HIS A 119 11.37 1.19 -0.31
N SER A 120 11.41 1.22 1.00
CA SER A 120 10.63 0.38 1.91
C SER A 120 10.08 1.24 3.04
N HIS A 121 9.19 0.69 3.85
CA HIS A 121 8.55 1.40 4.95
C HIS A 121 8.88 0.76 6.30
N PHE A 122 8.64 1.53 7.36
CA PHE A 122 8.53 1.01 8.71
C PHE A 122 7.11 0.48 8.94
N GLY A 123 7.00 -0.59 9.73
CA GLY A 123 5.73 -1.23 10.04
C GLY A 123 5.81 -2.74 9.85
N ALA A 124 4.69 -3.42 10.07
CA ALA A 124 4.56 -4.84 9.79
C ALA A 124 4.17 -5.06 8.32
N TYR A 125 3.15 -4.35 7.87
CA TYR A 125 2.65 -4.44 6.50
C TYR A 125 2.45 -3.05 5.90
N SER A 126 2.54 -3.00 4.57
CA SER A 126 2.13 -1.87 3.75
C SER A 126 1.07 -2.30 2.74
N PHE A 127 0.26 -1.36 2.31
CA PHE A 127 -0.72 -1.59 1.25
C PHE A 127 -0.79 -0.41 0.29
N VAL A 128 -1.28 -0.69 -0.92
CA VAL A 128 -1.62 0.31 -1.93
C VAL A 128 -2.94 -0.07 -2.59
N ILE A 129 -3.80 0.94 -2.82
CA ILE A 129 -5.11 0.82 -3.48
C ILE A 129 -5.14 1.81 -4.62
N TRP A 130 -5.54 1.39 -5.82
CA TRP A 130 -5.72 2.28 -6.97
C TRP A 130 -7.17 2.75 -7.04
N LEU A 131 -7.38 4.07 -6.91
CA LEU A 131 -8.69 4.70 -7.07
C LEU A 131 -8.92 5.18 -8.49
N SER A 132 -7.88 5.64 -9.20
CA SER A 132 -7.96 6.05 -10.59
C SER A 132 -6.66 5.77 -11.34
N LEU A 133 -6.80 5.18 -12.52
CA LEU A 133 -5.73 4.91 -13.47
C LEU A 133 -6.07 5.58 -14.81
N PRO A 134 -5.58 6.80 -15.08
CA PRO A 134 -6.03 7.63 -16.20
C PRO A 134 -5.42 7.24 -17.55
N TYR A 135 -4.86 6.05 -17.68
CA TYR A 135 -4.20 5.56 -18.88
C TYR A 135 -4.47 4.06 -19.11
N ASP A 136 -4.32 3.64 -20.35
CA ASP A 136 -4.30 2.21 -20.68
C ASP A 136 -2.85 1.69 -20.53
N THR A 137 -2.66 0.80 -19.56
CA THR A 137 -1.36 0.17 -19.25
C THR A 137 -0.74 -0.53 -20.47
N LYS A 138 -1.56 -1.08 -21.38
CA LYS A 138 -1.06 -1.76 -22.58
C LYS A 138 -0.52 -0.76 -23.60
N GLU A 139 -1.18 0.39 -23.74
CA GLU A 139 -0.70 1.45 -24.63
C GLU A 139 0.58 2.10 -24.10
N GLU A 140 0.64 2.34 -22.77
CA GLU A 140 1.86 2.80 -22.10
C GLU A 140 3.04 1.84 -22.37
N LYS A 141 2.86 0.54 -22.18
CA LYS A 141 3.89 -0.48 -22.41
C LYS A 141 4.37 -0.59 -23.85
N LYS A 142 3.55 -0.25 -24.83
CA LYS A 142 3.95 -0.23 -26.24
C LYS A 142 4.94 0.89 -26.55
N LEU A 143 4.75 2.06 -25.93
CA LEU A 143 5.55 3.25 -26.21
C LEU A 143 6.79 3.31 -25.31
N TYR A 144 6.65 2.91 -24.07
CA TYR A 144 7.70 2.95 -23.06
C TYR A 144 8.01 1.53 -22.61
N LYS A 145 9.20 1.03 -22.89
CA LYS A 145 9.63 -0.34 -22.59
C LYS A 145 9.71 -0.69 -21.09
N SER A 146 9.32 0.24 -20.22
CA SER A 146 9.25 0.07 -18.78
C SER A 146 7.81 -0.15 -18.32
N SER A 147 7.61 -0.92 -17.25
CA SER A 147 6.33 -0.94 -16.56
C SER A 147 6.03 0.44 -16.01
N THR A 148 4.78 0.90 -16.16
CA THR A 148 4.30 2.18 -15.63
C THR A 148 3.69 2.03 -14.24
N ASP A 149 3.61 0.82 -13.72
CA ASP A 149 2.89 0.50 -12.53
C ASP A 149 3.79 0.34 -11.30
N PHE A 150 3.27 -0.33 -10.31
CA PHE A 150 3.96 -0.71 -9.10
C PHE A 150 4.94 -1.86 -9.36
N ASN A 151 6.10 -1.84 -8.74
CA ASN A 151 7.14 -2.83 -9.00
C ASN A 151 7.84 -3.23 -7.69
N PHE A 152 7.86 -4.53 -7.38
CA PHE A 152 8.67 -5.05 -6.27
C PHE A 152 10.10 -5.33 -6.71
N GLN A 153 11.06 -5.07 -5.81
CA GLN A 153 12.44 -5.46 -5.93
C GLN A 153 12.83 -6.42 -4.80
N PHE A 154 13.48 -7.52 -5.13
CA PHE A 154 13.94 -8.51 -4.17
C PHE A 154 15.21 -9.19 -4.65
N ILE A 155 15.94 -9.84 -3.75
CA ILE A 155 17.15 -10.58 -4.08
C ILE A 155 16.81 -12.06 -4.21
N GLN A 156 17.19 -12.63 -5.36
CA GLN A 156 17.13 -14.07 -5.60
C GLN A 156 18.43 -14.53 -6.25
N ASP A 157 19.06 -15.56 -5.69
CA ASP A 157 20.35 -16.11 -6.16
C ASP A 157 21.44 -15.02 -6.28
N GLY A 158 21.48 -14.08 -5.35
CA GLY A 158 22.45 -12.98 -5.31
C GLY A 158 22.23 -11.88 -6.37
N LYS A 159 21.09 -11.90 -7.07
CA LYS A 159 20.74 -10.92 -8.10
C LYS A 159 19.49 -10.16 -7.70
N ILE A 160 19.45 -8.87 -8.06
CA ILE A 160 18.22 -8.07 -7.93
C ILE A 160 17.24 -8.53 -9.01
N GLN A 161 16.07 -8.95 -8.57
CA GLN A 161 14.93 -9.30 -9.39
C GLN A 161 13.88 -8.20 -9.30
N GLN A 162 13.04 -8.09 -10.33
CA GLN A 162 11.92 -7.18 -10.37
C GLN A 162 10.62 -7.94 -10.67
N CYS A 163 9.55 -7.56 -9.99
CA CYS A 163 8.21 -8.07 -10.23
C CYS A 163 7.27 -6.89 -10.49
N PRO A 164 7.13 -6.47 -11.76
CA PRO A 164 6.15 -5.44 -12.12
C PRO A 164 4.74 -6.00 -12.00
N LEU A 165 3.83 -5.19 -11.48
CA LEU A 165 2.42 -5.54 -11.29
C LEU A 165 1.55 -4.76 -12.25
N ASP A 166 0.60 -5.46 -12.85
CA ASP A 166 -0.51 -4.85 -13.56
C ASP A 166 -1.63 -4.56 -12.55
N SER A 167 -2.05 -3.30 -12.48
CA SER A 167 -3.06 -2.84 -11.56
C SER A 167 -4.32 -2.39 -12.31
N SER A 168 -5.45 -2.50 -11.65
CA SER A 168 -6.74 -1.98 -12.09
C SER A 168 -7.35 -1.11 -10.99
N GLU A 169 -8.26 -0.24 -11.33
CA GLU A 169 -9.03 0.52 -10.34
C GLU A 169 -9.78 -0.44 -9.41
N GLY A 170 -9.73 -0.19 -8.11
CA GLY A 170 -10.26 -1.06 -7.07
C GLY A 170 -9.34 -2.19 -6.63
N ASP A 171 -8.19 -2.40 -7.27
CA ASP A 171 -7.20 -3.36 -6.77
C ASP A 171 -6.54 -2.84 -5.49
N ILE A 172 -6.31 -3.77 -4.56
CA ILE A 172 -5.45 -3.58 -3.39
C ILE A 172 -4.33 -4.59 -3.42
N ILE A 173 -3.14 -4.16 -3.04
CA ILE A 173 -2.00 -5.03 -2.79
C ILE A 173 -1.52 -4.81 -1.36
N LEU A 174 -1.36 -5.90 -0.60
CA LEU A 174 -0.80 -5.91 0.76
C LEU A 174 0.48 -6.74 0.76
N PHE A 175 1.51 -6.21 1.40
CA PHE A 175 2.86 -6.79 1.43
C PHE A 175 3.60 -6.40 2.71
N PRO A 176 4.68 -7.12 3.11
CA PRO A 176 5.54 -6.71 4.23
C PRO A 176 6.12 -5.32 4.02
N ALA A 177 6.10 -4.49 5.06
CA ALA A 177 6.51 -3.09 4.94
C ALA A 177 7.99 -2.93 4.53
N ASP A 178 8.85 -3.87 4.87
CA ASP A 178 10.27 -3.90 4.52
C ASP A 178 10.56 -4.39 3.09
N LEU A 179 9.56 -4.90 2.36
CA LEU A 179 9.70 -5.30 0.96
C LEU A 179 9.91 -4.08 0.07
N TRP A 180 11.08 -4.02 -0.59
CA TRP A 180 11.43 -2.94 -1.49
C TRP A 180 10.49 -2.87 -2.68
N HIS A 181 10.00 -1.65 -2.94
CA HIS A 181 9.08 -1.38 -4.03
C HIS A 181 9.28 0.02 -4.62
N SER A 182 8.76 0.23 -5.81
CA SER A 182 8.80 1.51 -6.51
C SER A 182 7.51 1.75 -7.28
N VAL A 183 7.21 3.02 -7.55
CA VAL A 183 6.08 3.44 -8.40
C VAL A 183 6.66 4.12 -9.62
N GLN A 184 6.42 3.54 -10.80
CA GLN A 184 6.96 4.04 -12.05
C GLN A 184 6.14 5.22 -12.57
N PRO A 185 6.74 6.14 -13.34
CA PRO A 185 6.00 7.21 -14.00
C PRO A 185 5.11 6.67 -15.12
N PHE A 186 4.05 7.39 -15.42
CA PHE A 186 3.25 7.23 -16.64
C PHE A 186 3.37 8.48 -17.52
N PHE A 187 2.97 8.41 -18.81
CA PHE A 187 3.31 9.43 -19.79
C PHE A 187 2.15 9.87 -20.69
N LEU A 188 1.11 9.02 -20.88
CA LEU A 188 0.08 9.22 -21.89
C LEU A 188 -1.14 10.03 -21.44
N SER A 189 -1.21 10.41 -20.16
CA SER A 189 -2.33 11.19 -19.65
C SER A 189 -1.87 12.44 -18.89
N ASP A 190 -2.66 13.50 -18.93
CA ASP A 190 -2.50 14.70 -18.11
C ASP A 190 -3.33 14.65 -16.83
N GLU A 191 -4.21 13.64 -16.70
CA GLU A 191 -5.03 13.39 -15.51
C GLU A 191 -4.20 12.72 -14.40
N PHE A 192 -4.71 12.76 -13.17
CA PHE A 192 -4.03 12.14 -12.03
C PHE A 192 -4.23 10.62 -11.99
N ARG A 193 -3.15 9.89 -11.75
CA ARG A 193 -3.22 8.59 -11.11
C ARG A 193 -3.45 8.80 -9.63
N VAL A 194 -4.53 8.23 -9.09
CA VAL A 194 -4.91 8.40 -7.69
C VAL A 194 -4.78 7.07 -6.97
N SER A 195 -3.97 7.05 -5.92
CA SER A 195 -3.82 5.86 -5.07
C SER A 195 -3.84 6.22 -3.59
N ILE A 196 -4.38 5.32 -2.77
CA ILE A 196 -4.25 5.36 -1.32
C ILE A 196 -3.19 4.35 -0.92
N SER A 197 -2.26 4.79 -0.09
CA SER A 197 -1.24 3.93 0.51
C SER A 197 -1.33 4.00 2.03
N GLY A 198 -0.79 3.00 2.70
CA GLY A 198 -0.72 3.02 4.15
C GLY A 198 0.18 1.94 4.72
N ASN A 199 0.46 2.09 6.02
CA ASN A 199 1.23 1.13 6.80
C ASN A 199 0.40 0.62 7.97
N ILE A 200 0.58 -0.65 8.30
CA ILE A 200 0.08 -1.27 9.53
C ILE A 200 1.27 -1.53 10.43
N PHE A 201 1.18 -1.02 11.65
CA PHE A 201 2.21 -1.18 12.67
C PHE A 201 1.93 -2.40 13.53
N HIS A 202 3.00 -3.08 13.94
CA HIS A 202 2.86 -4.20 14.85
C HIS A 202 2.39 -3.72 16.23
N PRO A 203 1.35 -4.32 16.85
CA PRO A 203 0.80 -3.85 18.11
C PRO A 203 1.82 -3.75 19.25
N GLN A 204 2.86 -4.57 19.26
CA GLN A 204 3.92 -4.50 20.27
C GLN A 204 4.83 -3.28 20.09
N GLN A 205 4.96 -2.70 18.90
CA GLN A 205 5.74 -1.46 18.69
C GLN A 205 5.13 -0.28 19.44
N HIS A 206 3.81 -0.26 19.57
CA HIS A 206 3.11 0.78 20.35
C HIS A 206 3.53 0.78 21.84
N ILE A 207 3.71 -0.40 22.44
CA ILE A 207 4.10 -0.56 23.85
C ILE A 207 5.52 -0.05 24.08
N TRP A 208 6.44 -0.31 23.15
CA TRP A 208 7.85 0.14 23.25
C TRP A 208 7.98 1.65 23.20
N ASN A 209 7.19 2.31 22.34
CA ASN A 209 7.21 3.77 22.19
C ASN A 209 6.62 4.52 23.39
N GLN A 210 5.77 3.86 24.21
CA GLN A 210 5.23 4.45 25.43
C GLN A 210 6.15 4.29 26.67
N GLN A 211 7.21 3.48 26.55
CA GLN A 211 8.16 3.22 27.65
C GLN A 211 9.46 4.05 27.53
N GLN A 212 9.59 4.89 26.50
CA GLN A 212 10.68 5.85 26.31
C GLN A 212 10.20 7.28 26.59
#